data_65b3aec30a9c5a1874930a817398d9ee
#
_entry.id   65b3aec30a9c5a1874930a817398d9ee
#
_cell.length_a   1.000
_cell.length_b   1.000
_cell.length_c   1.000
_cell.angle_alpha   90.00
_cell.angle_beta   90.00
_cell.angle_gamma   90.00
#
_symmetry.space_group_name_H-M   'P 1'
#
loop_
_entity.id
_entity.type
_entity.pdbx_description
1 polymer ?
#
loop_
_entity_poly.entity_id
_entity_poly.type
_entity_poly.pdbx_seq_one_letter_code
_entity_poly.pdbx_strand_id
1 'polypeptide(L)'
;VRAEGNGAEIALPDGAYRWRVPAGQLARIVAGVREEEPPYEVGRERVRARIVRCLREQAERRAGPPPDSWVRRVERARPVSAYVDAVWPRVRPEEVVAGLLGDEGALAAAAEGLLDAGEQRALLWERPPRSWKSARWSAADLVLLDEVAGLIAHPEGYGHVVVDEAQDLSPMECRAIARRARFGSLTVLGDLAQGTTPWAARSWRTVLAHLGKPDAAEVALTTGFRVPQAVVGLANRLLERLDVEVPAARSLRGDGELRMRETTVDGVPGAVVAAVRDALGREGSVGVVAADADVPRVRAALGAAGIGAAGPDELGARVALVPASVVKGLEYDHVVAVEPAAIAEAEERGLHRLYVVLTRAVSRLEVVRARELPF
;
A
#
# COMPACT_ATOMS: atom_id res chain seq x y z
N VAL A 1 25.35 4.23 -11.58
CA VAL A 1 26.22 5.17 -12.29
C VAL A 1 27.65 4.61 -12.30
N ARG A 2 28.23 4.34 -13.46
CA ARG A 2 29.60 3.82 -13.57
C ARG A 2 30.59 4.96 -13.39
N ALA A 3 31.51 4.84 -12.43
CA ALA A 3 32.47 5.90 -12.12
C ALA A 3 33.53 6.12 -13.22
N GLU A 4 33.80 5.10 -14.03
CA GLU A 4 34.82 5.11 -15.08
C GLU A 4 34.13 4.94 -16.45
N GLY A 5 33.90 6.05 -17.12
CA GLY A 5 33.82 6.01 -18.57
C GLY A 5 35.21 5.65 -19.10
N ASN A 6 35.37 4.49 -19.73
CA ASN A 6 36.57 3.91 -20.30
C ASN A 6 37.51 4.91 -21.03
N GLY A 7 38.13 5.87 -20.36
CA GLY A 7 39.06 6.81 -20.95
C GLY A 7 38.61 7.54 -22.24
N ALA A 8 37.33 7.40 -22.61
CA ALA A 8 36.78 7.86 -23.85
C ALA A 8 36.56 9.39 -23.83
N GLU A 9 37.17 10.08 -24.77
CA GLU A 9 36.83 11.47 -25.10
C GLU A 9 35.58 11.53 -25.98
N ILE A 10 34.83 12.62 -25.90
CA ILE A 10 33.80 12.93 -26.93
C ILE A 10 34.48 13.77 -27.98
N ALA A 11 34.40 13.31 -29.23
CA ALA A 11 34.85 14.06 -30.40
C ALA A 11 33.67 14.20 -31.38
N LEU A 12 33.28 15.45 -31.67
CA LEU A 12 32.15 15.78 -32.54
C LEU A 12 32.68 16.51 -33.80
N PRO A 13 32.65 15.90 -34.96
CA PRO A 13 32.95 16.59 -36.24
C PRO A 13 31.78 17.51 -36.59
N ASP A 14 32.10 18.73 -37.07
CA ASP A 14 31.15 19.76 -37.46
C ASP A 14 31.73 20.66 -38.56
N GLY A 15 31.53 20.28 -39.80
CA GLY A 15 32.14 20.93 -40.95
C GLY A 15 33.68 20.90 -40.88
N ALA A 16 34.31 22.06 -40.91
CA ALA A 16 35.75 22.22 -40.75
C ALA A 16 36.24 22.09 -39.31
N TYR A 17 35.36 22.02 -38.31
CA TYR A 17 35.70 21.98 -36.93
C TYR A 17 35.55 20.57 -36.34
N ARG A 18 36.30 20.33 -35.27
CA ARG A 18 36.18 19.12 -34.45
C ARG A 18 36.16 19.50 -32.97
N TRP A 19 34.97 19.46 -32.36
CA TRP A 19 34.77 19.79 -30.96
C TRP A 19 35.10 18.59 -30.08
N ARG A 20 35.81 18.80 -28.98
CA ARG A 20 36.25 17.70 -28.12
C ARG A 20 35.97 17.99 -26.64
N VAL A 21 35.52 16.97 -25.89
CA VAL A 21 35.49 17.01 -24.44
C VAL A 21 36.41 15.91 -23.93
N PRO A 22 37.54 16.26 -23.29
CA PRO A 22 38.52 15.28 -22.80
C PRO A 22 37.93 14.40 -21.70
N ALA A 23 38.45 13.17 -21.55
CA ALA A 23 37.99 12.19 -20.57
C ALA A 23 37.99 12.74 -19.12
N GLY A 24 39.04 13.45 -18.71
CA GLY A 24 39.11 14.06 -17.37
C GLY A 24 38.09 15.15 -17.11
N GLN A 25 37.62 15.87 -18.14
CA GLN A 25 36.54 16.84 -18.01
C GLN A 25 35.18 16.12 -17.92
N LEU A 26 34.98 15.07 -18.70
CA LEU A 26 33.78 14.23 -18.65
C LEU A 26 33.63 13.56 -17.28
N ALA A 27 34.70 13.02 -16.71
CA ALA A 27 34.70 12.43 -15.38
C ALA A 27 34.30 13.44 -14.30
N ARG A 28 34.84 14.69 -14.37
CA ARG A 28 34.43 15.77 -13.44
C ARG A 28 32.97 16.16 -13.57
N ILE A 29 32.41 16.19 -14.79
CA ILE A 29 31.00 16.46 -15.02
C ILE A 29 30.13 15.38 -14.34
N VAL A 30 30.47 14.11 -14.53
CA VAL A 30 29.71 12.99 -13.92
C VAL A 30 29.82 13.03 -12.39
N ALA A 31 31.04 13.22 -11.85
CA ALA A 31 31.24 13.31 -10.40
C ALA A 31 30.44 14.46 -9.77
N GLY A 32 30.52 15.66 -10.34
CA GLY A 32 29.80 16.81 -9.83
C GLY A 32 28.26 16.70 -9.92
N VAL A 33 27.73 15.94 -10.89
CA VAL A 33 26.27 15.64 -10.92
C VAL A 33 25.92 14.59 -9.88
N ARG A 34 26.79 13.61 -9.61
CA ARG A 34 26.56 12.60 -8.56
C ARG A 34 26.54 13.20 -7.16
N GLU A 35 27.43 14.15 -6.89
CA GLU A 35 27.49 14.88 -5.60
C GLU A 35 26.22 15.71 -5.33
N GLU A 36 25.49 16.10 -6.36
CA GLU A 36 24.20 16.84 -6.22
C GLU A 36 23.03 15.91 -5.85
N GLU A 37 23.21 14.59 -5.88
CA GLU A 37 22.21 13.56 -5.60
C GLU A 37 20.82 13.80 -6.25
N PRO A 38 20.74 14.16 -7.55
CA PRO A 38 19.46 14.41 -8.19
C PRO A 38 18.71 13.09 -8.41
N PRO A 39 17.37 13.12 -8.64
CA PRO A 39 16.64 11.99 -9.19
C PRO A 39 17.37 11.43 -10.42
N TYR A 40 17.34 10.11 -10.57
CA TYR A 40 18.23 9.42 -11.53
C TYR A 40 18.13 9.97 -12.96
N GLU A 41 16.90 10.18 -13.44
CA GLU A 41 16.67 10.70 -14.81
C GLU A 41 17.11 12.16 -14.95
N VAL A 42 16.87 12.97 -13.92
CA VAL A 42 17.36 14.37 -13.87
C VAL A 42 18.88 14.42 -13.91
N GLY A 43 19.56 13.52 -13.17
CA GLY A 43 21.02 13.41 -13.19
C GLY A 43 21.55 13.10 -14.61
N ARG A 44 20.90 12.18 -15.28
CA ARG A 44 21.23 11.82 -16.65
C ARG A 44 21.13 13.02 -17.61
N GLU A 45 20.05 13.79 -17.52
CA GLU A 45 19.88 14.97 -18.35
C GLU A 45 20.84 16.11 -17.97
N ARG A 46 21.18 16.26 -16.67
CA ARG A 46 22.20 17.23 -16.22
C ARG A 46 23.60 16.92 -16.78
N VAL A 47 23.99 15.63 -16.80
CA VAL A 47 25.26 15.22 -17.43
C VAL A 47 25.25 15.60 -18.90
N ARG A 48 24.19 15.27 -19.65
CA ARG A 48 24.02 15.65 -21.05
C ARG A 48 24.12 17.15 -21.25
N ALA A 49 23.36 17.93 -20.50
CA ALA A 49 23.34 19.40 -20.61
C ALA A 49 24.71 20.03 -20.33
N ARG A 50 25.48 19.51 -19.34
CA ARG A 50 26.84 20.02 -19.03
C ARG A 50 27.83 19.68 -20.16
N ILE A 51 27.73 18.50 -20.76
CA ILE A 51 28.56 18.14 -21.94
C ILE A 51 28.27 19.08 -23.10
N VAL A 52 26.97 19.28 -23.41
CA VAL A 52 26.55 20.19 -24.49
C VAL A 52 27.01 21.62 -24.23
N ARG A 53 26.93 22.10 -22.99
CA ARG A 53 27.44 23.40 -22.60
C ARG A 53 28.94 23.54 -22.90
N CYS A 54 29.75 22.54 -22.54
CA CYS A 54 31.20 22.58 -22.83
C CYS A 54 31.47 22.68 -24.34
N LEU A 55 30.71 21.96 -25.16
CA LEU A 55 30.86 22.01 -26.63
C LEU A 55 30.40 23.35 -27.20
N ARG A 56 29.30 23.90 -26.67
CA ARG A 56 28.79 25.24 -27.03
C ARG A 56 29.79 26.33 -26.70
N GLU A 57 30.38 26.36 -25.51
CA GLU A 57 31.40 27.32 -25.09
C GLU A 57 32.66 27.25 -25.99
N GLN A 58 33.05 26.06 -26.47
CA GLN A 58 34.13 25.92 -27.45
C GLN A 58 33.76 26.55 -28.78
N ALA A 59 32.52 26.31 -29.26
CA ALA A 59 32.03 26.88 -30.50
C ALA A 59 31.97 28.41 -30.45
N GLU A 60 31.43 28.97 -29.36
CA GLU A 60 31.30 30.40 -29.10
C GLU A 60 32.67 31.11 -29.12
N ARG A 61 33.68 30.52 -28.49
CA ARG A 61 35.06 31.09 -28.48
C ARG A 61 35.73 31.08 -29.85
N ARG A 62 35.37 30.19 -30.76
CA ARG A 62 36.10 29.96 -32.00
C ARG A 62 35.37 30.46 -33.27
N ALA A 63 34.03 30.46 -33.23
CA ALA A 63 33.20 30.75 -34.37
C ALA A 63 32.00 31.69 -34.09
N GLY A 64 31.91 32.20 -32.84
CA GLY A 64 30.76 32.96 -32.36
C GLY A 64 29.58 32.07 -31.87
N PRO A 65 28.52 32.67 -31.33
CA PRO A 65 27.43 31.93 -30.75
C PRO A 65 26.71 31.04 -31.76
N PRO A 66 26.64 29.71 -31.52
CA PRO A 66 25.98 28.80 -32.41
C PRO A 66 24.45 28.95 -32.33
N PRO A 67 23.71 28.72 -33.45
CA PRO A 67 22.26 28.79 -33.43
C PRO A 67 21.63 27.62 -32.66
N ASP A 68 20.39 27.79 -32.20
CA ASP A 68 19.65 26.75 -31.44
C ASP A 68 19.53 25.41 -32.18
N SER A 69 19.47 25.46 -33.50
CA SER A 69 19.47 24.23 -34.34
C SER A 69 20.74 23.41 -34.18
N TRP A 70 21.89 24.08 -34.00
CA TRP A 70 23.16 23.44 -33.72
C TRP A 70 23.16 22.79 -32.35
N VAL A 71 22.69 23.50 -31.31
CA VAL A 71 22.58 22.98 -29.94
C VAL A 71 21.73 21.71 -29.91
N ARG A 72 20.53 21.75 -30.51
CA ARG A 72 19.64 20.56 -30.60
C ARG A 72 20.29 19.40 -31.38
N ARG A 73 21.11 19.66 -32.40
CA ARG A 73 21.85 18.64 -33.12
C ARG A 73 22.93 18.00 -32.24
N VAL A 74 23.67 18.80 -31.48
CA VAL A 74 24.71 18.33 -30.54
C VAL A 74 24.10 17.49 -29.41
N GLU A 75 22.99 17.90 -28.83
CA GLU A 75 22.25 17.14 -27.79
C GLU A 75 21.90 15.73 -28.26
N ARG A 76 21.55 15.58 -29.55
CA ARG A 76 21.16 14.30 -30.14
C ARG A 76 22.32 13.55 -30.77
N ALA A 77 23.51 14.14 -30.77
CA ALA A 77 24.68 13.54 -31.40
C ALA A 77 25.04 12.19 -30.78
N ARG A 78 25.30 11.20 -31.66
CA ARG A 78 25.62 9.83 -31.22
C ARG A 78 26.78 9.76 -30.20
N PRO A 79 27.91 10.51 -30.34
CA PRO A 79 28.97 10.47 -29.34
C PRO A 79 28.54 10.94 -27.94
N VAL A 80 27.69 11.97 -27.86
CA VAL A 80 27.12 12.47 -26.59
C VAL A 80 26.16 11.45 -25.99
N SER A 81 25.23 10.94 -26.79
CA SER A 81 24.25 9.94 -26.33
C SER A 81 24.92 8.65 -25.89
N ALA A 82 25.88 8.13 -26.65
CA ALA A 82 26.61 6.91 -26.31
C ALA A 82 27.42 7.05 -25.00
N TYR A 83 28.05 8.20 -24.80
CA TYR A 83 28.76 8.46 -23.54
C TYR A 83 27.79 8.51 -22.34
N VAL A 84 26.69 9.26 -22.45
CA VAL A 84 25.68 9.34 -21.40
C VAL A 84 25.07 7.96 -21.10
N ASP A 85 24.78 7.16 -22.15
CA ASP A 85 24.27 5.80 -21.97
C ASP A 85 25.29 4.86 -21.28
N ALA A 86 26.58 5.08 -21.51
CA ALA A 86 27.64 4.28 -20.89
C ALA A 86 27.84 4.61 -19.39
N VAL A 87 27.84 5.91 -19.02
CA VAL A 87 28.11 6.34 -17.64
C VAL A 87 26.85 6.43 -16.79
N TRP A 88 25.70 6.71 -17.41
CA TRP A 88 24.42 6.86 -16.73
C TRP A 88 23.30 6.16 -17.58
N PRO A 89 23.31 4.81 -17.58
CA PRO A 89 22.41 4.04 -18.42
C PRO A 89 20.93 4.31 -18.08
N ARG A 90 20.04 4.10 -19.04
CA ARG A 90 18.62 4.08 -18.75
C ARG A 90 18.31 2.85 -17.91
N VAL A 91 17.53 3.03 -16.87
CA VAL A 91 17.04 1.95 -16.00
C VAL A 91 15.52 1.95 -15.97
N ARG A 92 14.95 0.79 -15.71
CA ARG A 92 13.52 0.59 -15.51
C ARG A 92 13.28 0.03 -14.13
N PRO A 93 12.20 0.44 -13.44
CA PRO A 93 11.87 -0.11 -12.13
C PRO A 93 11.84 -1.63 -12.14
N GLU A 94 11.22 -2.22 -13.18
CA GLU A 94 11.08 -3.67 -13.33
C GLU A 94 12.43 -4.39 -13.47
N GLU A 95 13.39 -3.77 -14.16
CA GLU A 95 14.75 -4.32 -14.29
C GLU A 95 15.49 -4.32 -12.95
N VAL A 96 15.33 -3.25 -12.17
CA VAL A 96 15.97 -3.10 -10.86
C VAL A 96 15.39 -4.11 -9.88
N VAL A 97 14.07 -4.14 -9.73
CA VAL A 97 13.40 -5.03 -8.76
C VAL A 97 13.61 -6.49 -9.15
N ALA A 98 13.45 -6.87 -10.43
CA ALA A 98 13.71 -8.24 -10.87
C ALA A 98 15.17 -8.64 -10.71
N GLY A 99 16.10 -7.71 -10.90
CA GLY A 99 17.52 -7.95 -10.66
C GLY A 99 17.85 -8.21 -9.20
N LEU A 100 17.20 -7.50 -8.27
CA LEU A 100 17.39 -7.71 -6.83
C LEU A 100 16.73 -9.00 -6.33
N LEU A 101 15.46 -9.22 -6.70
CA LEU A 101 14.71 -10.38 -6.19
C LEU A 101 15.04 -11.70 -6.91
N GLY A 102 15.70 -11.62 -8.07
CA GLY A 102 16.07 -12.78 -8.88
C GLY A 102 17.53 -13.19 -8.81
N ASP A 103 18.41 -12.41 -8.18
CA ASP A 103 19.86 -12.63 -8.10
C ASP A 103 20.34 -12.48 -6.67
N GLU A 104 20.72 -13.62 -6.05
CA GLU A 104 21.20 -13.69 -4.67
C GLU A 104 22.46 -12.79 -4.44
N GLY A 105 23.38 -12.77 -5.38
CA GLY A 105 24.60 -11.95 -5.27
C GLY A 105 24.29 -10.45 -5.35
N ALA A 106 23.38 -10.05 -6.23
CA ALA A 106 22.95 -8.66 -6.35
C ALA A 106 22.20 -8.20 -5.10
N LEU A 107 21.31 -9.04 -4.56
CA LEU A 107 20.60 -8.74 -3.33
C LEU A 107 21.55 -8.66 -2.14
N ALA A 108 22.47 -9.63 -1.98
CA ALA A 108 23.43 -9.64 -0.88
C ALA A 108 24.32 -8.38 -0.88
N ALA A 109 24.82 -7.97 -2.05
CA ALA A 109 25.62 -6.76 -2.19
C ALA A 109 24.83 -5.47 -1.89
N ALA A 110 23.54 -5.41 -2.28
CA ALA A 110 22.69 -4.25 -2.01
C ALA A 110 22.19 -4.20 -0.56
N ALA A 111 22.05 -5.34 0.09
CA ALA A 111 21.50 -5.49 1.44
C ALA A 111 22.58 -5.56 2.54
N GLU A 112 23.85 -5.38 2.19
CA GLU A 112 24.95 -5.44 3.14
C GLU A 112 24.75 -4.46 4.31
N GLY A 113 24.72 -4.99 5.54
CA GLY A 113 24.46 -4.22 6.75
C GLY A 113 23.01 -3.78 6.97
N LEU A 114 22.06 -4.13 6.08
CA LEU A 114 20.65 -3.78 6.17
C LEU A 114 19.77 -4.99 6.49
N LEU A 115 20.03 -6.15 5.86
CA LEU A 115 19.23 -7.36 6.02
C LEU A 115 20.11 -8.55 6.41
N ASP A 116 19.60 -9.40 7.28
CA ASP A 116 20.24 -10.67 7.59
C ASP A 116 20.05 -11.71 6.48
N ALA A 117 20.77 -12.84 6.58
CA ALA A 117 20.71 -13.91 5.56
C ALA A 117 19.34 -14.62 5.48
N GLY A 118 18.55 -14.59 6.56
CA GLY A 118 17.20 -15.14 6.58
C GLY A 118 16.21 -14.24 5.84
N GLU A 119 16.29 -12.92 6.13
CA GLU A 119 15.49 -11.89 5.46
C GLU A 119 15.80 -11.83 3.97
N GLN A 120 17.09 -11.87 3.59
CA GLN A 120 17.48 -11.90 2.18
C GLN A 120 16.88 -13.12 1.44
N ARG A 121 16.95 -14.31 2.04
CA ARG A 121 16.34 -15.53 1.46
C ARG A 121 14.82 -15.43 1.34
N ALA A 122 14.15 -14.77 2.29
CA ALA A 122 12.71 -14.57 2.25
C ALA A 122 12.27 -13.62 1.13
N LEU A 123 13.14 -12.71 0.69
CA LEU A 123 12.87 -11.79 -0.41
C LEU A 123 13.14 -12.40 -1.79
N LEU A 124 14.05 -13.37 -1.89
CA LEU A 124 14.40 -13.97 -3.17
C LEU A 124 13.25 -14.77 -3.76
N TRP A 125 13.02 -14.60 -5.04
CA TRP A 125 12.06 -15.42 -5.78
C TRP A 125 12.55 -16.87 -5.87
N GLU A 126 11.72 -17.82 -5.45
CA GLU A 126 12.03 -19.27 -5.59
C GLU A 126 12.29 -19.67 -7.05
N ARG A 127 11.59 -19.04 -7.98
CA ARG A 127 11.68 -19.30 -9.42
C ARG A 127 11.78 -17.97 -10.17
N PRO A 128 12.97 -17.38 -10.25
CA PRO A 128 13.14 -16.11 -10.95
C PRO A 128 12.79 -16.26 -12.44
N PRO A 129 12.09 -15.27 -13.01
CA PRO A 129 11.75 -15.27 -14.42
C PRO A 129 13.01 -15.09 -15.28
N ARG A 130 13.00 -15.59 -16.52
CA ARG A 130 14.13 -15.44 -17.46
C ARG A 130 14.39 -13.95 -17.82
N SER A 131 13.41 -13.10 -17.67
CA SER A 131 13.47 -11.67 -17.94
C SER A 131 12.42 -10.95 -17.11
N TRP A 132 12.69 -9.72 -16.72
CA TRP A 132 11.73 -8.84 -16.07
C TRP A 132 10.41 -8.70 -16.83
N LYS A 133 10.43 -8.82 -18.17
CA LYS A 133 9.23 -8.76 -19.03
C LYS A 133 8.27 -9.93 -18.82
N SER A 134 8.75 -11.04 -18.31
CA SER A 134 7.95 -12.23 -18.00
C SER A 134 7.66 -12.38 -16.50
N ALA A 135 8.06 -11.43 -15.67
CA ALA A 135 7.78 -11.43 -14.25
C ALA A 135 6.27 -11.28 -13.98
N ARG A 136 5.79 -12.01 -12.98
CA ARG A 136 4.43 -11.83 -12.44
C ARG A 136 4.54 -11.05 -11.16
N TRP A 137 4.08 -9.83 -11.19
CA TRP A 137 4.16 -8.90 -10.08
C TRP A 137 3.00 -9.10 -9.12
N SER A 138 3.29 -9.30 -7.84
CA SER A 138 2.31 -9.28 -6.76
C SER A 138 1.93 -7.83 -6.38
N ALA A 139 0.89 -7.66 -5.57
CA ALA A 139 0.54 -6.34 -5.04
C ALA A 139 1.69 -5.70 -4.23
N ALA A 140 2.44 -6.52 -3.46
CA ALA A 140 3.62 -6.06 -2.73
C ALA A 140 4.75 -5.60 -3.67
N ASP A 141 4.99 -6.31 -4.78
CA ASP A 141 5.99 -5.92 -5.76
C ASP A 141 5.63 -4.59 -6.44
N LEU A 142 4.34 -4.30 -6.65
CA LEU A 142 3.91 -3.04 -7.28
C LEU A 142 4.33 -1.81 -6.47
N VAL A 143 4.29 -1.87 -5.15
CA VAL A 143 4.76 -0.75 -4.30
C VAL A 143 6.27 -0.62 -4.28
N LEU A 144 7.02 -1.73 -4.43
CA LEU A 144 8.47 -1.69 -4.65
C LEU A 144 8.82 -1.07 -6.01
N LEU A 145 8.08 -1.44 -7.06
CA LEU A 145 8.23 -0.82 -8.40
C LEU A 145 7.95 0.68 -8.34
N ASP A 146 6.91 1.10 -7.61
CA ASP A 146 6.58 2.52 -7.42
C ASP A 146 7.68 3.27 -6.66
N GLU A 147 8.30 2.66 -5.63
CA GLU A 147 9.43 3.25 -4.92
C GLU A 147 10.60 3.48 -5.86
N VAL A 148 10.99 2.44 -6.63
CA VAL A 148 12.10 2.54 -7.59
C VAL A 148 11.77 3.55 -8.71
N ALA A 149 10.53 3.58 -9.19
CA ALA A 149 10.08 4.58 -10.16
C ALA A 149 10.24 6.01 -9.62
N GLY A 150 9.86 6.22 -8.35
CA GLY A 150 10.02 7.51 -7.67
C GLY A 150 11.48 7.95 -7.48
N LEU A 151 12.42 7.00 -7.33
CA LEU A 151 13.86 7.27 -7.29
C LEU A 151 14.43 7.61 -8.69
N ILE A 152 13.83 7.06 -9.75
CA ILE A 152 14.22 7.34 -11.12
C ILE A 152 13.72 8.71 -11.56
N ALA A 153 12.41 8.96 -11.39
CA ALA A 153 11.77 10.21 -11.75
C ALA A 153 10.63 10.52 -10.78
N HIS A 154 10.49 11.77 -10.37
CA HIS A 154 9.37 12.16 -9.52
C HIS A 154 8.05 12.02 -10.29
N PRO A 155 7.05 11.32 -9.72
CA PRO A 155 5.73 11.26 -10.33
C PRO A 155 5.06 12.64 -10.33
N GLU A 156 4.12 12.84 -11.25
CA GLU A 156 3.20 13.97 -11.14
C GLU A 156 2.39 13.86 -9.85
N GLY A 157 2.27 14.97 -9.12
CA GLY A 157 1.60 15.02 -7.82
C GLY A 157 0.31 15.83 -7.86
N TYR A 158 -0.52 15.57 -6.85
CA TYR A 158 -1.77 16.29 -6.60
C TYR A 158 -1.54 17.44 -5.63
N GLY A 159 -2.38 18.49 -5.71
CA GLY A 159 -2.35 19.61 -4.79
C GLY A 159 -2.73 19.24 -3.36
N HIS A 160 -3.66 18.30 -3.22
CA HIS A 160 -4.12 17.71 -1.96
C HIS A 160 -4.49 16.24 -2.18
N VAL A 161 -4.19 15.38 -1.22
CA VAL A 161 -4.54 13.96 -1.25
C VAL A 161 -5.37 13.62 -0.02
N VAL A 162 -6.50 12.96 -0.23
CA VAL A 162 -7.35 12.40 0.83
C VAL A 162 -7.15 10.90 0.85
N VAL A 163 -6.85 10.37 2.02
CA VAL A 163 -6.62 8.94 2.25
C VAL A 163 -7.62 8.43 3.26
N ASP A 164 -8.39 7.42 2.90
CA ASP A 164 -9.29 6.72 3.82
C ASP A 164 -8.73 5.32 4.14
N GLU A 165 -9.19 4.71 5.25
CA GLU A 165 -8.76 3.40 5.75
C GLU A 165 -7.22 3.28 5.92
N ALA A 166 -6.57 4.38 6.32
CA ALA A 166 -5.12 4.49 6.36
C ALA A 166 -4.44 3.54 7.35
N GLN A 167 -5.15 2.96 8.31
CA GLN A 167 -4.62 2.00 9.28
C GLN A 167 -4.12 0.70 8.64
N ASP A 168 -4.63 0.35 7.44
CA ASP A 168 -4.23 -0.87 6.73
C ASP A 168 -3.12 -0.65 5.68
N LEU A 169 -2.67 0.59 5.52
CA LEU A 169 -1.58 0.89 4.60
C LEU A 169 -0.25 0.35 5.11
N SER A 170 0.48 -0.31 4.24
CA SER A 170 1.88 -0.65 4.49
C SER A 170 2.76 0.60 4.50
N PRO A 171 3.94 0.56 5.15
CA PRO A 171 4.91 1.66 5.09
C PRO A 171 5.26 2.10 3.66
N MET A 172 5.35 1.15 2.74
CA MET A 172 5.66 1.43 1.34
C MET A 172 4.50 2.11 0.60
N GLU A 173 3.24 1.73 0.90
CA GLU A 173 2.05 2.41 0.36
C GLU A 173 1.97 3.85 0.89
N CYS A 174 2.25 4.07 2.18
CA CYS A 174 2.35 5.42 2.74
C CYS A 174 3.38 6.26 1.99
N ARG A 175 4.56 5.72 1.70
CA ARG A 175 5.59 6.41 0.91
C ARG A 175 5.13 6.72 -0.52
N ALA A 176 4.44 5.78 -1.17
CA ALA A 176 3.87 5.97 -2.51
C ALA A 176 2.85 7.12 -2.54
N ILE A 177 2.00 7.20 -1.51
CA ILE A 177 1.03 8.30 -1.33
C ILE A 177 1.75 9.62 -1.07
N ALA A 178 2.73 9.65 -0.16
CA ALA A 178 3.50 10.83 0.18
C ALA A 178 4.19 11.45 -1.04
N ARG A 179 4.77 10.64 -1.93
CA ARG A 179 5.38 11.11 -3.19
C ARG A 179 4.40 11.81 -4.13
N ARG A 180 3.11 11.48 -4.05
CA ARG A 180 2.05 12.07 -4.88
C ARG A 180 1.42 13.33 -4.29
N ALA A 181 1.71 13.66 -3.06
CA ALA A 181 1.28 14.91 -2.43
C ALA A 181 2.28 16.02 -2.75
N ARG A 182 2.12 16.70 -3.90
CA ARG A 182 3.07 17.70 -4.44
C ARG A 182 3.50 18.76 -3.44
N PHE A 183 2.56 19.23 -2.62
CA PHE A 183 2.83 20.25 -1.59
C PHE A 183 2.82 19.65 -0.18
N GLY A 184 2.81 18.32 -0.07
CA GLY A 184 2.70 17.62 1.18
C GLY A 184 1.38 17.86 1.92
N SER A 185 0.31 18.26 1.22
CA SER A 185 -1.01 18.48 1.78
C SER A 185 -1.81 17.19 1.75
N LEU A 186 -2.15 16.67 2.95
CA LEU A 186 -2.84 15.39 3.14
C LEU A 186 -3.99 15.55 4.14
N THR A 187 -5.09 14.86 3.88
CA THR A 187 -6.11 14.51 4.88
C THR A 187 -6.14 12.99 5.00
N VAL A 188 -5.87 12.49 6.20
CA VAL A 188 -5.75 11.04 6.45
C VAL A 188 -6.84 10.63 7.43
N LEU A 189 -7.62 9.62 7.06
CA LEU A 189 -8.75 9.10 7.81
C LEU A 189 -8.52 7.60 8.07
N GLY A 190 -9.05 7.11 9.19
CA GLY A 190 -9.02 5.69 9.50
C GLY A 190 -9.36 5.40 10.94
N ASP A 191 -9.37 4.11 11.27
CA ASP A 191 -9.63 3.59 12.61
C ASP A 191 -8.62 2.49 12.92
N LEU A 192 -7.66 2.76 13.83
CA LEU A 192 -6.61 1.79 14.20
C LEU A 192 -7.18 0.49 14.77
N ALA A 193 -8.35 0.55 15.44
CA ALA A 193 -9.01 -0.65 15.95
C ALA A 193 -9.49 -1.57 14.82
N GLN A 194 -9.73 -1.04 13.62
CA GLN A 194 -10.10 -1.78 12.42
C GLN A 194 -8.91 -2.20 11.53
N GLY A 195 -7.68 -2.06 12.03
CA GLY A 195 -6.47 -2.47 11.32
C GLY A 195 -6.33 -3.99 11.28
N THR A 196 -6.56 -4.60 10.14
CA THR A 196 -6.61 -6.07 9.96
C THR A 196 -5.47 -6.64 9.13
N THR A 197 -4.66 -5.81 8.50
CA THR A 197 -3.46 -6.27 7.78
C THR A 197 -2.33 -6.61 8.75
N PRO A 198 -1.39 -7.51 8.40
CA PRO A 198 -0.27 -7.87 9.27
C PRO A 198 0.61 -6.67 9.67
N TRP A 199 0.69 -5.66 8.82
CA TRP A 199 1.48 -4.44 9.01
C TRP A 199 0.67 -3.26 9.58
N ALA A 200 -0.61 -3.46 9.90
CA ALA A 200 -1.46 -2.38 10.39
C ALA A 200 -0.84 -1.71 11.63
N ALA A 201 -0.81 -0.39 11.61
CA ALA A 201 -0.18 0.41 12.64
C ALA A 201 -0.94 0.36 13.97
N ARG A 202 -0.20 0.52 15.08
CA ARG A 202 -0.77 0.60 16.43
C ARG A 202 -1.02 2.03 16.89
N SER A 203 -0.38 3.00 16.24
CA SER A 203 -0.53 4.43 16.53
C SER A 203 -0.53 5.27 15.25
N TRP A 204 -1.22 6.39 15.27
CA TRP A 204 -1.21 7.37 14.20
C TRP A 204 0.18 7.96 13.98
N ARG A 205 0.99 8.09 15.01
CA ARG A 205 2.38 8.57 14.91
C ARG A 205 3.17 7.74 13.90
N THR A 206 2.99 6.41 13.90
CA THR A 206 3.68 5.51 12.96
C THR A 206 3.22 5.74 11.51
N VAL A 207 1.90 5.83 11.28
CA VAL A 207 1.34 6.11 9.95
C VAL A 207 1.82 7.46 9.43
N LEU A 208 1.73 8.49 10.26
CA LEU A 208 2.14 9.86 9.91
C LEU A 208 3.64 9.96 9.62
N ALA A 209 4.48 9.22 10.37
CA ALA A 209 5.92 9.15 10.08
C ALA A 209 6.19 8.55 8.70
N HIS A 210 5.51 7.46 8.32
CA HIS A 210 5.63 6.86 6.99
C HIS A 210 5.10 7.75 5.87
N LEU A 211 4.11 8.59 6.16
CA LEU A 211 3.62 9.63 5.24
C LEU A 211 4.54 10.87 5.19
N GLY A 212 5.64 10.89 5.96
CA GLY A 212 6.54 12.04 6.05
C GLY A 212 5.92 13.27 6.74
N LYS A 213 4.96 13.05 7.66
CA LYS A 213 4.20 14.08 8.38
C LYS A 213 4.14 13.81 9.89
N PRO A 214 5.29 13.64 10.57
CA PRO A 214 5.31 13.28 12.00
C PRO A 214 4.64 14.33 12.91
N ASP A 215 4.57 15.58 12.47
CA ASP A 215 4.01 16.70 13.22
C ASP A 215 2.58 17.08 12.78
N ALA A 216 1.90 16.22 12.02
CA ALA A 216 0.54 16.49 11.58
C ALA A 216 -0.43 16.56 12.77
N ALA A 217 -1.42 17.44 12.67
CA ALA A 217 -2.47 17.54 13.68
C ALA A 217 -3.35 16.27 13.64
N GLU A 218 -3.54 15.66 14.81
CA GLU A 218 -4.42 14.52 15.02
C GLU A 218 -5.71 14.97 15.67
N VAL A 219 -6.86 14.58 15.10
CA VAL A 219 -8.19 14.91 15.62
C VAL A 219 -8.98 13.62 15.83
N ALA A 220 -9.21 13.25 17.08
CA ALA A 220 -9.99 12.07 17.43
C ALA A 220 -11.49 12.30 17.24
N LEU A 221 -12.14 11.50 16.38
CA LEU A 221 -13.59 11.50 16.16
C LEU A 221 -14.23 10.42 17.06
N THR A 222 -14.62 10.79 18.29
CA THR A 222 -15.14 9.87 19.29
C THR A 222 -16.65 9.71 19.31
N THR A 223 -17.38 10.51 18.55
CA THR A 223 -18.85 10.49 18.49
C THR A 223 -19.36 9.86 17.20
N GLY A 224 -20.04 8.71 17.32
CA GLY A 224 -20.65 8.00 16.19
C GLY A 224 -22.14 8.28 16.05
N PHE A 225 -22.64 8.21 14.82
CA PHE A 225 -24.06 8.40 14.47
C PHE A 225 -24.65 7.17 13.76
N ARG A 226 -23.84 6.17 13.46
CA ARG A 226 -24.25 5.00 12.68
C ARG A 226 -24.56 3.79 13.56
N VAL A 227 -23.58 3.37 14.37
CA VAL A 227 -23.68 2.15 15.17
C VAL A 227 -24.45 2.44 16.46
N PRO A 228 -25.43 1.59 16.88
CA PRO A 228 -26.18 1.77 18.11
C PRO A 228 -25.30 1.80 19.36
N GLN A 229 -25.71 2.53 20.40
CA GLN A 229 -24.98 2.69 21.65
C GLN A 229 -24.68 1.34 22.35
N ALA A 230 -25.62 0.41 22.34
CA ALA A 230 -25.42 -0.91 22.93
C ALA A 230 -24.30 -1.70 22.24
N VAL A 231 -24.20 -1.59 20.91
CA VAL A 231 -23.16 -2.23 20.11
C VAL A 231 -21.80 -1.55 20.32
N VAL A 232 -21.79 -0.20 20.36
CA VAL A 232 -20.56 0.55 20.67
C VAL A 232 -20.04 0.21 22.07
N GLY A 233 -20.93 0.03 23.05
CA GLY A 233 -20.55 -0.41 24.40
C GLY A 233 -19.87 -1.78 24.41
N LEU A 234 -20.33 -2.74 23.59
CA LEU A 234 -19.69 -4.04 23.42
C LEU A 234 -18.32 -3.89 22.72
N ALA A 235 -18.28 -3.10 21.64
CA ALA A 235 -17.04 -2.84 20.91
C ALA A 235 -15.97 -2.14 21.75
N ASN A 236 -16.35 -1.22 22.63
CA ASN A 236 -15.41 -0.57 23.56
C ASN A 236 -14.80 -1.56 24.57
N ARG A 237 -15.54 -2.57 25.03
CA ARG A 237 -14.97 -3.62 25.88
C ARG A 237 -13.91 -4.43 25.13
N LEU A 238 -14.13 -4.72 23.86
CA LEU A 238 -13.14 -5.37 23.01
C LEU A 238 -11.95 -4.44 22.76
N LEU A 239 -12.18 -3.13 22.56
CA LEU A 239 -11.14 -2.13 22.34
C LEU A 239 -10.09 -2.13 23.48
N GLU A 240 -10.47 -2.36 24.72
CA GLU A 240 -9.55 -2.48 25.87
C GLU A 240 -8.55 -3.64 25.76
N ARG A 241 -8.82 -4.60 24.89
CA ARG A 241 -7.95 -5.76 24.58
C ARG A 241 -7.09 -5.57 23.36
N LEU A 242 -7.35 -4.53 22.57
CA LEU A 242 -6.57 -4.20 21.39
C LEU A 242 -5.36 -3.35 21.79
N ASP A 243 -4.21 -3.69 21.24
CA ASP A 243 -2.97 -2.92 21.47
C ASP A 243 -2.90 -1.75 20.47
N VAL A 244 -3.80 -0.76 20.66
CA VAL A 244 -3.90 0.44 19.81
C VAL A 244 -4.20 1.69 20.62
N GLU A 245 -3.66 2.81 20.19
CA GLU A 245 -3.83 4.12 20.81
C GLU A 245 -5.07 4.85 20.25
N VAL A 246 -6.27 4.38 20.63
CA VAL A 246 -7.53 5.05 20.25
C VAL A 246 -8.45 5.23 21.44
N PRO A 247 -9.12 6.39 21.56
CA PRO A 247 -10.09 6.62 22.63
C PRO A 247 -11.36 5.81 22.40
N ALA A 248 -12.04 5.46 23.49
CA ALA A 248 -13.35 4.83 23.43
C ALA A 248 -14.36 5.73 22.70
N ALA A 249 -15.15 5.11 21.82
CA ALA A 249 -16.20 5.81 21.09
C ALA A 249 -17.50 5.86 21.90
N ARG A 250 -18.34 6.87 21.59
CA ARG A 250 -19.73 6.95 22.05
C ARG A 250 -20.65 7.05 20.86
N SER A 251 -21.87 6.53 20.98
CA SER A 251 -22.92 6.70 19.97
C SER A 251 -23.99 7.67 20.46
N LEU A 252 -24.50 8.49 19.56
CA LEU A 252 -25.72 9.29 19.81
C LEU A 252 -26.99 8.51 19.47
N ARG A 253 -26.86 7.30 18.90
CA ARG A 253 -28.01 6.44 18.60
C ARG A 253 -28.39 5.58 19.82
N GLY A 254 -29.43 5.97 20.52
CA GLY A 254 -30.02 5.18 21.59
C GLY A 254 -30.96 4.07 21.08
N ASP A 255 -31.41 4.16 19.82
CA ASP A 255 -32.20 3.15 19.12
C ASP A 255 -31.29 2.04 18.60
N GLY A 256 -31.74 0.82 18.67
CA GLY A 256 -30.98 -0.35 18.22
C GLY A 256 -30.82 -1.39 19.32
N GLU A 257 -30.53 -2.60 18.90
CA GLU A 257 -30.59 -3.78 19.78
C GLU A 257 -29.27 -4.56 19.73
N LEU A 258 -28.78 -4.91 20.91
CA LEU A 258 -27.74 -5.92 21.10
C LEU A 258 -28.36 -7.14 21.77
N ARG A 259 -28.27 -8.30 21.14
CA ARG A 259 -28.74 -9.57 21.70
C ARG A 259 -27.62 -10.58 21.77
N MET A 260 -27.53 -11.27 22.89
CA MET A 260 -26.66 -12.44 23.08
C MET A 260 -27.51 -13.70 23.05
N ARG A 261 -27.17 -14.64 22.17
CA ARG A 261 -27.80 -15.95 22.07
C ARG A 261 -26.79 -17.02 22.41
N GLU A 262 -26.91 -17.54 23.62
CA GLU A 262 -26.07 -18.64 24.08
C GLU A 262 -26.65 -19.99 23.66
N THR A 263 -25.77 -20.91 23.31
CA THR A 263 -26.15 -22.24 22.86
C THR A 263 -25.00 -23.24 23.12
N THR A 264 -25.18 -24.50 22.76
CA THR A 264 -24.11 -25.49 22.72
C THR A 264 -23.40 -25.47 21.38
N VAL A 265 -22.21 -26.04 21.27
CA VAL A 265 -21.43 -26.12 20.01
C VAL A 265 -22.26 -26.75 18.88
N ASP A 266 -23.00 -27.82 19.17
CA ASP A 266 -23.88 -28.47 18.20
C ASP A 266 -25.15 -27.66 17.91
N GLY A 267 -25.54 -26.80 18.82
CA GLY A 267 -26.69 -25.91 18.71
C GLY A 267 -26.46 -24.66 17.86
N VAL A 268 -25.19 -24.27 17.61
CA VAL A 268 -24.86 -23.04 16.86
C VAL A 268 -25.58 -22.95 15.52
N PRO A 269 -25.61 -23.97 14.62
CA PRO A 269 -26.33 -23.86 13.36
C PRO A 269 -27.80 -23.54 13.50
N GLY A 270 -28.49 -24.20 14.45
CA GLY A 270 -29.90 -23.95 14.73
C GLY A 270 -30.15 -22.57 15.30
N ALA A 271 -29.27 -22.10 16.18
CA ALA A 271 -29.34 -20.76 16.77
C ALA A 271 -29.13 -19.67 15.70
N VAL A 272 -28.23 -19.87 14.75
CA VAL A 272 -28.02 -18.96 13.61
C VAL A 272 -29.28 -18.88 12.75
N VAL A 273 -29.89 -20.03 12.41
CA VAL A 273 -31.14 -20.07 11.65
C VAL A 273 -32.26 -19.30 12.38
N ALA A 274 -32.38 -19.48 13.70
CA ALA A 274 -33.36 -18.75 14.49
C ALA A 274 -33.07 -17.24 14.50
N ALA A 275 -31.81 -16.81 14.67
CA ALA A 275 -31.40 -15.41 14.65
C ALA A 275 -31.70 -14.75 13.28
N VAL A 276 -31.43 -15.45 12.18
CA VAL A 276 -31.74 -14.95 10.83
C VAL A 276 -33.24 -14.86 10.60
N ARG A 277 -34.04 -15.81 11.04
CA ARG A 277 -35.50 -15.73 10.97
C ARG A 277 -36.07 -14.55 11.77
N ASP A 278 -35.54 -14.32 12.97
CA ASP A 278 -35.92 -13.16 13.79
C ASP A 278 -35.55 -11.83 13.07
N ALA A 279 -34.40 -11.77 12.38
CA ALA A 279 -34.01 -10.61 11.59
C ALA A 279 -34.89 -10.43 10.33
N LEU A 280 -35.22 -11.52 9.65
CA LEU A 280 -36.12 -11.49 8.46
C LEU A 280 -37.57 -11.04 8.77
N GLY A 281 -38.00 -11.15 10.02
CA GLY A 281 -39.24 -10.57 10.50
C GLY A 281 -39.25 -9.03 10.58
N ARG A 282 -38.15 -8.38 10.27
CA ARG A 282 -37.94 -6.93 10.29
C ARG A 282 -37.52 -6.45 8.91
N GLU A 283 -37.64 -5.16 8.64
CA GLU A 283 -37.10 -4.56 7.40
C GLU A 283 -35.58 -4.46 7.45
N GLY A 284 -34.94 -4.40 6.28
CA GLY A 284 -33.53 -4.17 6.11
C GLY A 284 -32.71 -5.41 5.75
N SER A 285 -31.44 -5.21 5.49
CA SER A 285 -30.44 -6.22 5.11
C SER A 285 -29.96 -7.04 6.31
N VAL A 286 -29.64 -8.31 6.08
CA VAL A 286 -29.14 -9.23 7.11
C VAL A 286 -27.75 -9.76 6.71
N GLY A 287 -26.73 -9.41 7.47
CA GLY A 287 -25.37 -9.95 7.32
C GLY A 287 -25.11 -11.04 8.36
N VAL A 288 -24.89 -12.27 7.92
CA VAL A 288 -24.43 -13.37 8.77
C VAL A 288 -22.93 -13.47 8.63
N VAL A 289 -22.18 -13.21 9.71
CA VAL A 289 -20.72 -13.17 9.67
C VAL A 289 -20.16 -14.27 10.55
N ALA A 290 -19.29 -15.09 9.97
CA ALA A 290 -18.64 -16.21 10.64
C ALA A 290 -17.14 -16.26 10.31
N ALA A 291 -16.34 -16.96 11.10
CA ALA A 291 -14.99 -17.32 10.72
C ALA A 291 -15.00 -18.07 9.38
N ASP A 292 -14.00 -17.84 8.53
CA ASP A 292 -13.97 -18.40 7.17
C ASP A 292 -14.15 -19.91 7.14
N ALA A 293 -13.57 -20.63 8.10
CA ALA A 293 -13.71 -22.07 8.24
C ALA A 293 -15.14 -22.53 8.58
N ASP A 294 -15.94 -21.69 9.23
CA ASP A 294 -17.32 -22.02 9.63
C ASP A 294 -18.36 -21.66 8.57
N VAL A 295 -18.00 -20.87 7.57
CA VAL A 295 -18.92 -20.44 6.50
C VAL A 295 -19.63 -21.62 5.81
N PRO A 296 -18.97 -22.73 5.44
CA PRO A 296 -19.66 -23.87 4.83
C PRO A 296 -20.72 -24.49 5.75
N ARG A 297 -20.44 -24.62 7.04
CA ARG A 297 -21.35 -25.19 8.04
C ARG A 297 -22.60 -24.29 8.22
N VAL A 298 -22.38 -22.99 8.30
CA VAL A 298 -23.49 -22.00 8.42
C VAL A 298 -24.35 -21.99 7.16
N ARG A 299 -23.70 -22.04 5.98
CA ARG A 299 -24.41 -22.09 4.68
C ARG A 299 -25.30 -23.31 4.55
N ALA A 300 -24.79 -24.49 4.97
CA ALA A 300 -25.57 -25.72 4.95
C ALA A 300 -26.78 -25.63 5.88
N ALA A 301 -26.65 -25.06 7.08
CA ALA A 301 -27.74 -24.90 8.01
C ALA A 301 -28.83 -23.94 7.53
N LEU A 302 -28.43 -22.80 6.94
CA LEU A 302 -29.37 -21.85 6.34
C LEU A 302 -30.11 -22.50 5.15
N GLY A 303 -29.40 -23.21 4.27
CA GLY A 303 -29.98 -23.92 3.13
C GLY A 303 -30.97 -24.99 3.55
N ALA A 304 -30.65 -25.81 4.56
CA ALA A 304 -31.54 -26.81 5.13
C ALA A 304 -32.81 -26.21 5.75
N ALA A 305 -32.73 -24.97 6.23
CA ALA A 305 -33.87 -24.21 6.76
C ALA A 305 -34.65 -23.45 5.70
N GLY A 306 -34.30 -23.58 4.40
CA GLY A 306 -34.94 -22.88 3.28
C GLY A 306 -34.59 -21.39 3.18
N ILE A 307 -33.49 -20.97 3.83
CA ILE A 307 -33.02 -19.58 3.79
C ILE A 307 -31.89 -19.47 2.75
N GLY A 308 -32.15 -18.80 1.63
CA GLY A 308 -31.15 -18.42 0.65
C GLY A 308 -30.23 -17.34 1.21
N ALA A 309 -28.94 -17.59 1.24
CA ALA A 309 -27.93 -16.61 1.65
C ALA A 309 -26.92 -16.41 0.52
N ALA A 310 -26.85 -15.18 0.02
CA ALA A 310 -25.91 -14.76 -1.02
C ALA A 310 -24.45 -14.70 -0.50
N GLY A 311 -23.50 -14.71 -1.43
CA GLY A 311 -22.11 -14.42 -1.12
C GLY A 311 -21.85 -12.91 -0.94
N PRO A 312 -20.61 -12.53 -0.54
CA PRO A 312 -20.27 -11.12 -0.36
C PRO A 312 -20.31 -10.31 -1.66
N ASP A 313 -20.15 -10.94 -2.80
CA ASP A 313 -20.14 -10.28 -4.12
C ASP A 313 -21.54 -10.05 -4.71
N GLU A 314 -22.57 -10.63 -4.11
CA GLU A 314 -23.96 -10.52 -4.57
C GLU A 314 -24.67 -9.36 -3.89
N LEU A 315 -24.46 -8.17 -4.41
CA LEU A 315 -25.05 -6.94 -3.88
C LEU A 315 -26.58 -6.95 -4.00
N GLY A 316 -27.25 -6.46 -2.95
CA GLY A 316 -28.71 -6.31 -2.93
C GLY A 316 -29.49 -7.54 -2.45
N ALA A 317 -28.84 -8.64 -2.12
CA ALA A 317 -29.51 -9.77 -1.47
C ALA A 317 -29.94 -9.40 -0.05
N ARG A 318 -31.15 -9.89 0.34
CA ARG A 318 -31.66 -9.61 1.68
C ARG A 318 -30.86 -10.27 2.80
N VAL A 319 -30.35 -11.47 2.56
CA VAL A 319 -29.46 -12.20 3.48
C VAL A 319 -28.14 -12.45 2.79
N ALA A 320 -27.06 -12.01 3.39
CA ALA A 320 -25.68 -12.29 2.95
C ALA A 320 -24.97 -13.14 4.02
N LEU A 321 -24.26 -14.19 3.60
CA LEU A 321 -23.33 -14.93 4.44
C LEU A 321 -21.92 -14.57 4.05
N VAL A 322 -21.24 -13.89 4.96
CA VAL A 322 -19.97 -13.22 4.72
C VAL A 322 -18.88 -13.81 5.62
N PRO A 323 -17.76 -14.28 5.04
CA PRO A 323 -16.56 -14.60 5.82
C PRO A 323 -16.08 -13.36 6.57
N ALA A 324 -15.60 -13.54 7.81
CA ALA A 324 -15.10 -12.42 8.61
C ALA A 324 -13.92 -11.70 7.94
N SER A 325 -13.12 -12.42 7.13
CA SER A 325 -11.97 -11.86 6.40
C SER A 325 -12.34 -10.78 5.38
N VAL A 326 -13.57 -10.79 4.83
CA VAL A 326 -14.01 -9.86 3.77
C VAL A 326 -15.12 -8.92 4.18
N VAL A 327 -15.52 -8.91 5.45
CA VAL A 327 -16.65 -8.09 5.95
C VAL A 327 -16.33 -6.59 6.05
N LYS A 328 -15.06 -6.23 6.02
CA LYS A 328 -14.63 -4.83 6.09
C LYS A 328 -15.19 -4.03 4.92
N GLY A 329 -15.71 -2.82 5.21
CA GLY A 329 -16.38 -1.96 4.23
C GLY A 329 -17.84 -2.32 3.93
N LEU A 330 -18.34 -3.47 4.43
CA LEU A 330 -19.76 -3.84 4.33
C LEU A 330 -20.53 -3.37 5.56
N GLU A 331 -21.84 -3.12 5.39
CA GLU A 331 -22.74 -2.71 6.46
C GLU A 331 -24.10 -3.37 6.26
N TYR A 332 -24.73 -3.77 7.36
CA TYR A 332 -26.04 -4.42 7.36
C TYR A 332 -26.93 -3.84 8.45
N ASP A 333 -28.22 -3.75 8.18
CA ASP A 333 -29.20 -3.33 9.20
C ASP A 333 -29.18 -4.29 10.39
N HIS A 334 -29.10 -5.58 10.10
CA HIS A 334 -29.02 -6.65 11.09
C HIS A 334 -27.78 -7.48 10.86
N VAL A 335 -26.92 -7.60 11.88
CA VAL A 335 -25.75 -8.48 11.86
C VAL A 335 -25.97 -9.64 12.81
N VAL A 336 -25.74 -10.85 12.31
CA VAL A 336 -25.64 -12.08 13.12
C VAL A 336 -24.14 -12.47 13.15
N ALA A 337 -23.47 -12.17 14.26
CA ALA A 337 -22.08 -12.55 14.49
C ALA A 337 -22.02 -13.96 15.07
N VAL A 338 -21.45 -14.89 14.33
CA VAL A 338 -21.40 -16.31 14.68
C VAL A 338 -20.07 -16.63 15.32
N GLU A 339 -20.12 -17.16 16.54
CA GLU A 339 -18.95 -17.64 17.30
C GLU A 339 -17.77 -16.65 17.32
N PRO A 340 -17.89 -15.54 18.03
CA PRO A 340 -16.85 -14.51 18.10
C PRO A 340 -15.47 -15.04 18.48
N ALA A 341 -15.41 -16.08 19.32
CA ALA A 341 -14.15 -16.72 19.70
C ALA A 341 -13.45 -17.37 18.50
N ALA A 342 -14.21 -18.00 17.58
CA ALA A 342 -13.65 -18.58 16.36
C ALA A 342 -13.08 -17.50 15.41
N ILE A 343 -13.74 -16.35 15.32
CA ILE A 343 -13.26 -15.20 14.52
C ILE A 343 -11.95 -14.67 15.11
N ALA A 344 -11.91 -14.51 16.44
CA ALA A 344 -10.72 -13.98 17.13
C ALA A 344 -9.50 -14.90 17.04
N GLU A 345 -9.71 -16.21 16.99
CA GLU A 345 -8.65 -17.22 16.94
C GLU A 345 -8.19 -17.54 15.51
N ALA A 346 -8.90 -17.09 14.49
CA ALA A 346 -8.63 -17.47 13.10
C ALA A 346 -7.33 -16.88 12.53
N GLU A 347 -6.87 -15.75 13.08
CA GLU A 347 -5.68 -15.03 12.59
C GLU A 347 -5.04 -14.22 13.73
N GLU A 348 -3.79 -13.80 13.53
CA GLU A 348 -3.04 -13.03 14.53
C GLU A 348 -3.77 -11.74 14.96
N ARG A 349 -4.41 -11.06 14.01
CA ARG A 349 -5.22 -9.86 14.25
C ARG A 349 -6.72 -10.15 14.38
N GLY A 350 -7.07 -11.34 14.83
CA GLY A 350 -8.47 -11.80 14.92
C GLY A 350 -9.33 -10.98 15.88
N LEU A 351 -8.78 -10.38 16.94
CA LEU A 351 -9.52 -9.44 17.78
C LEU A 351 -9.88 -8.16 17.02
N HIS A 352 -8.99 -7.62 16.18
CA HIS A 352 -9.29 -6.49 15.30
C HIS A 352 -10.36 -6.87 14.27
N ARG A 353 -10.27 -8.08 13.71
CA ARG A 353 -11.28 -8.61 12.81
C ARG A 353 -12.65 -8.68 13.49
N LEU A 354 -12.67 -9.16 14.72
CA LEU A 354 -13.91 -9.21 15.51
C LEU A 354 -14.46 -7.79 15.78
N TYR A 355 -13.61 -6.82 16.07
CA TYR A 355 -14.02 -5.42 16.23
C TYR A 355 -14.70 -4.89 14.95
N VAL A 356 -14.12 -5.19 13.79
CA VAL A 356 -14.75 -4.88 12.50
C VAL A 356 -16.12 -5.52 12.38
N VAL A 357 -16.25 -6.83 12.67
CA VAL A 357 -17.53 -7.57 12.57
C VAL A 357 -18.59 -6.94 13.47
N LEU A 358 -18.29 -6.65 14.71
CA LEU A 358 -19.25 -6.09 15.67
C LEU A 358 -19.75 -4.72 15.22
N THR A 359 -18.90 -3.90 14.60
CA THR A 359 -19.23 -2.53 14.19
C THR A 359 -19.93 -2.44 12.81
N ARG A 360 -20.26 -3.58 12.18
CA ARG A 360 -21.01 -3.59 10.90
C ARG A 360 -22.50 -3.46 11.04
N ALA A 361 -23.02 -3.58 12.27
CA ALA A 361 -24.46 -3.50 12.54
C ALA A 361 -24.95 -2.05 12.61
N VAL A 362 -25.89 -1.71 11.73
CA VAL A 362 -26.51 -0.37 11.68
C VAL A 362 -27.69 -0.27 12.65
N SER A 363 -28.47 -1.34 12.82
CA SER A 363 -29.67 -1.31 13.67
C SER A 363 -29.63 -2.38 14.76
N ARG A 364 -29.18 -3.60 14.45
CA ARG A 364 -29.17 -4.70 15.39
C ARG A 364 -27.95 -5.58 15.23
N LEU A 365 -27.33 -5.92 16.35
CA LEU A 365 -26.32 -6.97 16.46
C LEU A 365 -26.88 -8.13 17.28
N GLU A 366 -26.89 -9.32 16.70
CA GLU A 366 -27.14 -10.57 17.44
C GLU A 366 -25.87 -11.42 17.44
N VAL A 367 -25.36 -11.74 18.60
CA VAL A 367 -24.18 -12.56 18.80
C VAL A 367 -24.63 -13.97 19.16
N VAL A 368 -24.37 -14.94 18.28
CA VAL A 368 -24.63 -16.36 18.52
C VAL A 368 -23.34 -17.02 18.98
N ARG A 369 -23.33 -17.59 20.19
CA ARG A 369 -22.11 -18.15 20.78
C ARG A 369 -22.35 -19.43 21.57
N ALA A 370 -21.42 -20.35 21.51
CA ALA A 370 -21.29 -21.49 22.41
C ALA A 370 -20.12 -21.33 23.38
N ARG A 371 -19.12 -20.54 23.01
CA ARG A 371 -17.96 -20.22 23.83
C ARG A 371 -18.06 -18.83 24.44
N GLU A 372 -17.27 -18.56 25.46
CA GLU A 372 -17.18 -17.21 26.03
C GLU A 372 -16.62 -16.19 25.03
N LEU A 373 -16.97 -14.93 25.22
CA LEU A 373 -16.39 -13.86 24.42
C LEU A 373 -14.89 -13.75 24.74
N PRO A 374 -14.03 -13.50 23.74
CA PRO A 374 -12.58 -13.44 23.92
C PRO A 374 -12.09 -12.14 24.61
N PHE A 375 -13.02 -11.37 25.26
CA PHE A 375 -12.73 -10.09 25.92
C PHE A 375 -13.68 -9.79 27.08
#